data_b91281965f873cc8bce6e0f2225e2273
#
_entry.id   b91281965f873cc8bce6e0f2225e2273
#
_cell.length_a   1.000
_cell.length_b   1.000
_cell.length_c   1.000
_cell.angle_alpha   90.00
_cell.angle_beta   90.00
_cell.angle_gamma   90.00
#
_symmetry.space_group_name_H-M   'P 1'
#
loop_
_entity.id
_entity.type
_entity.pdbx_description
1 polymer ?
#
loop_
_entity_poly.entity_id
_entity_poly.type
_entity_poly.pdbx_seq_one_letter_code
_entity_poly.pdbx_strand_id
1 'polypeptide(L)'
;MKKYDIKTTDTETLKKWYHLMVLGRALDEKAPSYLLQSLGWSYHAPYAGHDGIQLAVGQVFTKGEDFLFPYYRDMLTVLSAGMSVEELILNGISKATDPGSGGRHMSNHFAKPEWHIENVSSATGTHDLHAAGVARAMVYYGHKGVAITSHGESASSEGYVYEAINGASREGLPVIFVWQDNGYGISVPKKDQTVARKYADNFSGFKNLKIIHCNGKDVFDSMNAMSEAREFAIAHRTPVIVHANCVRIGSHSNSDKQTLYRDENELAYVKEADPLMKFRRMLLRYKRLTEEELQQIEAAAKKELSVANRKALAAPDPDPKSIFDYVLPDPYIPEKYKEGLHQEENGEKAFMVTAINETLKEEFRHNPDTFIYGQDVANKEKGGVFNITKGMQQEFGDAACLMLL
;
A
#
# COMPACT_ATOMS: atom_id res chain seq x y z
N MET A 1 5.98 23.38 -6.62
CA MET A 1 5.88 22.01 -7.17
C MET A 1 6.68 21.87 -8.45
N LYS A 2 7.61 20.91 -8.52
CA LYS A 2 8.34 20.57 -9.76
C LYS A 2 7.36 19.88 -10.72
N LYS A 3 7.21 20.43 -11.91
CA LYS A 3 6.36 19.82 -12.94
C LYS A 3 7.20 18.94 -13.87
N TYR A 4 6.81 17.67 -13.97
CA TYR A 4 7.47 16.68 -14.84
C TYR A 4 6.88 16.74 -16.25
N ASP A 5 7.72 16.77 -17.26
CA ASP A 5 7.38 16.59 -18.67
C ASP A 5 8.57 16.04 -19.43
N ILE A 6 8.31 15.56 -20.65
CA ILE A 6 9.34 14.92 -21.48
C ILE A 6 10.51 15.85 -21.85
N LYS A 7 10.31 17.17 -21.88
CA LYS A 7 11.33 18.13 -22.31
C LYS A 7 12.21 18.60 -21.13
N THR A 8 11.62 18.73 -19.94
CA THR A 8 12.28 19.32 -18.76
C THR A 8 12.84 18.30 -17.77
N THR A 9 12.31 17.07 -17.78
CA THR A 9 12.87 15.98 -16.96
C THR A 9 14.28 15.62 -17.48
N ASP A 10 15.27 15.52 -16.60
CA ASP A 10 16.65 15.22 -17.00
C ASP A 10 16.78 13.81 -17.59
N THR A 11 17.79 13.63 -18.43
CA THR A 11 17.96 12.39 -19.22
C THR A 11 18.28 11.18 -18.35
N GLU A 12 19.02 11.34 -17.25
CA GLU A 12 19.35 10.22 -16.36
C GLU A 12 18.11 9.72 -15.61
N THR A 13 17.24 10.64 -15.18
CA THR A 13 15.93 10.29 -14.63
C THR A 13 15.09 9.51 -15.66
N LEU A 14 15.04 9.95 -16.92
CA LEU A 14 14.30 9.26 -17.97
C LEU A 14 14.86 7.86 -18.24
N LYS A 15 16.19 7.70 -18.29
CA LYS A 15 16.87 6.40 -18.42
C LYS A 15 16.52 5.47 -17.25
N LYS A 16 16.59 5.98 -16.02
CA LYS A 16 16.22 5.23 -14.81
C LYS A 16 14.76 4.75 -14.87
N TRP A 17 13.83 5.63 -15.21
CA TRP A 17 12.42 5.28 -15.31
C TRP A 17 12.16 4.22 -16.37
N TYR A 18 12.77 4.39 -17.56
CA TYR A 18 12.67 3.40 -18.63
C TYR A 18 13.24 2.05 -18.21
N HIS A 19 14.42 2.04 -17.57
CA HIS A 19 15.03 0.82 -17.04
C HIS A 19 14.12 0.08 -16.04
N LEU A 20 13.54 0.79 -15.07
CA LEU A 20 12.63 0.21 -14.09
C LEU A 20 11.39 -0.40 -14.73
N MET A 21 10.79 0.30 -15.71
CA MET A 21 9.63 -0.22 -16.45
C MET A 21 9.98 -1.47 -17.24
N VAL A 22 11.11 -1.48 -17.94
CA VAL A 22 11.58 -2.65 -18.72
C VAL A 22 11.91 -3.82 -17.79
N LEU A 23 12.61 -3.58 -16.68
CA LEU A 23 12.98 -4.60 -15.70
C LEU A 23 11.72 -5.22 -15.04
N GLY A 24 10.79 -4.39 -14.63
CA GLY A 24 9.53 -4.84 -14.04
C GLY A 24 8.70 -5.67 -15.01
N ARG A 25 8.59 -5.23 -16.29
CA ARG A 25 7.89 -6.00 -17.34
C ARG A 25 8.57 -7.33 -17.63
N ALA A 26 9.89 -7.36 -17.67
CA ALA A 26 10.63 -8.60 -17.88
C ALA A 26 10.41 -9.62 -16.74
N LEU A 27 10.27 -9.14 -15.50
CA LEU A 27 9.90 -9.99 -14.35
C LEU A 27 8.43 -10.43 -14.43
N ASP A 28 7.51 -9.50 -14.74
CA ASP A 28 6.07 -9.77 -14.88
C ASP A 28 5.80 -10.87 -15.92
N GLU A 29 6.50 -10.81 -17.06
CA GLU A 29 6.43 -11.82 -18.12
C GLU A 29 7.08 -13.16 -17.72
N LYS A 30 8.12 -13.11 -16.88
CA LYS A 30 8.81 -14.30 -16.39
C LYS A 30 8.06 -15.04 -15.28
N ALA A 31 7.32 -14.35 -14.44
CA ALA A 31 6.69 -14.89 -13.24
C ALA A 31 5.88 -16.19 -13.48
N PRO A 32 5.05 -16.31 -14.53
CA PRO A 32 4.34 -17.56 -14.83
C PRO A 32 5.25 -18.78 -15.06
N SER A 33 6.48 -18.56 -15.51
CA SER A 33 7.41 -19.67 -15.75
C SER A 33 7.87 -20.38 -14.48
N TYR A 34 7.87 -19.70 -13.33
CA TYR A 34 8.20 -20.32 -12.05
C TYR A 34 7.10 -21.30 -11.62
N LEU A 35 5.83 -20.92 -11.80
CA LEU A 35 4.70 -21.82 -11.54
C LEU A 35 4.74 -23.06 -12.44
N LEU A 36 4.97 -22.88 -13.75
CA LEU A 36 5.05 -23.99 -14.70
C LEU A 36 6.20 -24.96 -14.41
N GLN A 37 7.27 -24.48 -13.77
CA GLN A 37 8.42 -25.28 -13.36
C GLN A 37 8.30 -25.81 -11.92
N SER A 38 7.18 -25.61 -11.25
CA SER A 38 6.96 -25.99 -9.84
C SER A 38 7.96 -25.37 -8.86
N LEU A 39 8.42 -24.15 -9.17
CA LEU A 39 9.39 -23.41 -8.36
C LEU A 39 8.74 -22.41 -7.41
N GLY A 40 7.42 -22.30 -7.41
CA GLY A 40 6.67 -21.32 -6.62
C GLY A 40 5.85 -20.38 -7.50
N TRP A 41 5.64 -19.14 -7.05
CA TRP A 41 4.81 -18.11 -7.69
C TRP A 41 3.37 -18.59 -7.93
N SER A 42 2.80 -19.19 -6.91
CA SER A 42 1.46 -19.82 -6.97
C SER A 42 0.34 -18.86 -7.37
N TYR A 43 0.50 -17.57 -7.07
CA TYR A 43 -0.40 -16.51 -7.51
C TYR A 43 0.40 -15.42 -8.24
N HIS A 44 -0.02 -15.10 -9.47
CA HIS A 44 0.53 -14.00 -10.24
C HIS A 44 -0.59 -13.18 -10.87
N ALA A 45 -0.59 -11.89 -10.58
CA ALA A 45 -1.48 -10.90 -11.17
C ALA A 45 -0.63 -9.90 -11.96
N PRO A 46 -0.57 -9.98 -13.30
CA PRO A 46 0.28 -9.13 -14.09
C PRO A 46 -0.13 -7.66 -13.97
N TYR A 47 0.88 -6.79 -13.79
CA TYR A 47 0.64 -5.36 -13.61
C TYR A 47 0.64 -4.58 -14.93
N ALA A 48 1.05 -5.21 -16.03
CA ALA A 48 1.16 -4.58 -17.33
C ALA A 48 -0.06 -3.71 -17.68
N GLY A 49 0.19 -2.43 -17.96
CA GLY A 49 -0.84 -1.41 -18.20
C GLY A 49 -1.05 -0.43 -17.05
N HIS A 50 -0.47 -0.68 -15.88
CA HIS A 50 -0.47 0.18 -14.69
C HIS A 50 0.86 0.93 -14.51
N ASP A 51 1.77 0.81 -15.45
CA ASP A 51 3.19 1.18 -15.35
C ASP A 51 3.42 2.64 -14.94
N GLY A 52 2.65 3.58 -15.48
CA GLY A 52 2.86 5.01 -15.20
C GLY A 52 2.59 5.35 -13.74
N ILE A 53 1.45 4.93 -13.21
CA ILE A 53 1.10 5.22 -11.82
C ILE A 53 1.97 4.44 -10.84
N GLN A 54 2.29 3.18 -11.11
CA GLN A 54 3.13 2.38 -10.23
C GLN A 54 4.56 2.92 -10.17
N LEU A 55 5.12 3.32 -11.31
CA LEU A 55 6.41 4.02 -11.32
C LEU A 55 6.34 5.28 -10.45
N ALA A 56 5.30 6.09 -10.60
CA ALA A 56 5.15 7.34 -9.87
C ALA A 56 5.01 7.15 -8.37
N VAL A 57 4.22 6.18 -7.91
CA VAL A 57 4.06 5.87 -6.48
C VAL A 57 5.42 5.54 -5.86
N GLY A 58 6.18 4.62 -6.47
CA GLY A 58 7.47 4.22 -5.93
C GLY A 58 8.54 5.33 -6.00
N GLN A 59 8.50 6.21 -7.02
CA GLN A 59 9.45 7.34 -7.11
C GLN A 59 9.13 8.49 -6.16
N VAL A 60 7.89 8.65 -5.75
CA VAL A 60 7.46 9.68 -4.79
C VAL A 60 7.62 9.22 -3.34
N PHE A 61 7.54 7.92 -3.11
CA PHE A 61 7.74 7.31 -1.79
C PHE A 61 9.13 7.61 -1.23
N THR A 62 9.20 8.09 0.01
CA THR A 62 10.43 8.40 0.72
C THR A 62 10.67 7.38 1.84
N LYS A 63 11.70 6.53 1.66
CA LYS A 63 12.06 5.48 2.63
C LYS A 63 12.32 6.06 4.02
N GLY A 64 11.77 5.41 5.04
CA GLY A 64 11.95 5.78 6.43
C GLY A 64 11.18 7.04 6.87
N GLU A 65 10.50 7.72 5.93
CA GLU A 65 9.63 8.87 6.20
C GLU A 65 8.17 8.54 5.90
N ASP A 66 7.91 7.93 4.74
CA ASP A 66 6.58 7.50 4.32
C ASP A 66 6.34 6.03 4.67
N PHE A 67 5.07 5.64 4.74
CA PHE A 67 4.62 4.24 4.84
C PHE A 67 3.90 3.86 3.55
N LEU A 68 4.21 2.67 3.01
CA LEU A 68 3.63 2.16 1.76
C LEU A 68 2.90 0.84 2.02
N PHE A 69 1.64 0.79 1.63
CA PHE A 69 0.77 -0.39 1.69
C PHE A 69 0.43 -0.84 0.26
N PRO A 70 1.32 -1.63 -0.37
CA PRO A 70 1.12 -2.07 -1.76
C PRO A 70 0.15 -3.23 -1.83
N TYR A 71 -0.64 -3.33 -2.91
CA TYR A 71 -1.47 -4.51 -3.15
C TYR A 71 -0.79 -5.51 -4.10
N TYR A 72 -1.42 -6.66 -4.30
CA TYR A 72 -0.84 -7.79 -5.05
C TYR A 72 -0.40 -7.47 -6.50
N ARG A 73 -0.86 -6.39 -7.10
CA ARG A 73 -0.46 -5.98 -8.46
C ARG A 73 0.69 -4.96 -8.47
N ASP A 74 1.15 -4.50 -7.34
CA ASP A 74 2.09 -3.37 -7.19
C ASP A 74 3.57 -3.74 -7.38
N MET A 75 3.86 -4.70 -8.28
CA MET A 75 5.23 -5.14 -8.53
C MET A 75 6.14 -3.98 -8.95
N LEU A 76 5.72 -3.14 -9.91
CA LEU A 76 6.53 -1.99 -10.31
C LEU A 76 6.56 -0.90 -9.25
N THR A 77 5.54 -0.75 -8.44
CA THR A 77 5.53 0.20 -7.30
C THR A 77 6.69 -0.09 -6.36
N VAL A 78 6.80 -1.32 -5.87
CA VAL A 78 7.85 -1.68 -4.91
C VAL A 78 9.23 -1.72 -5.53
N LEU A 79 9.36 -2.15 -6.79
CA LEU A 79 10.60 -2.07 -7.56
C LEU A 79 11.04 -0.61 -7.73
N SER A 80 10.12 0.28 -8.05
CA SER A 80 10.36 1.72 -8.22
C SER A 80 10.69 2.41 -6.89
N ALA A 81 10.13 1.92 -5.78
CA ALA A 81 10.50 2.33 -4.42
C ALA A 81 11.91 1.87 -4.02
N GLY A 82 12.50 0.95 -4.80
CA GLY A 82 13.89 0.52 -4.71
C GLY A 82 14.10 -0.88 -4.14
N MET A 83 13.06 -1.69 -3.96
CA MET A 83 13.27 -3.14 -3.78
C MET A 83 13.97 -3.69 -5.01
N SER A 84 14.88 -4.63 -4.82
CA SER A 84 15.57 -5.27 -5.92
C SER A 84 14.71 -6.32 -6.60
N VAL A 85 14.97 -6.58 -7.87
CA VAL A 85 14.29 -7.66 -8.59
C VAL A 85 14.59 -9.04 -7.97
N GLU A 86 15.73 -9.20 -7.31
CA GLU A 86 16.07 -10.40 -6.54
C GLU A 86 15.10 -10.61 -5.36
N GLU A 87 14.83 -9.56 -4.56
CA GLU A 87 13.88 -9.60 -3.43
C GLU A 87 12.46 -9.94 -3.91
N LEU A 88 12.04 -9.41 -5.06
CA LEU A 88 10.73 -9.75 -5.63
C LEU A 88 10.66 -11.22 -6.05
N ILE A 89 11.73 -11.78 -6.60
CA ILE A 89 11.79 -13.20 -6.94
C ILE A 89 11.79 -14.06 -5.67
N LEU A 90 12.54 -13.67 -4.63
CA LEU A 90 12.56 -14.40 -3.35
C LEU A 90 11.15 -14.53 -2.74
N ASN A 91 10.35 -13.45 -2.77
CA ASN A 91 8.93 -13.49 -2.38
C ASN A 91 8.14 -14.44 -3.31
N GLY A 92 8.28 -14.28 -4.62
CA GLY A 92 7.53 -15.06 -5.61
C GLY A 92 7.73 -16.57 -5.49
N ILE A 93 8.96 -17.01 -5.16
CA ILE A 93 9.31 -18.42 -5.01
C ILE A 93 9.48 -18.86 -3.55
N SER A 94 9.00 -18.07 -2.60
CA SER A 94 8.88 -18.37 -1.17
C SER A 94 10.20 -18.79 -0.51
N LYS A 95 11.28 -18.03 -0.71
CA LYS A 95 12.58 -18.33 -0.11
C LYS A 95 12.71 -17.80 1.32
N ALA A 96 13.51 -18.47 2.14
CA ALA A 96 13.78 -18.11 3.54
C ALA A 96 14.32 -16.68 3.69
N THR A 97 14.99 -16.15 2.68
CA THR A 97 15.54 -14.79 2.65
C THR A 97 14.62 -13.75 2.01
N ASP A 98 13.35 -14.08 1.78
CA ASP A 98 12.34 -13.10 1.42
C ASP A 98 12.22 -12.04 2.52
N PRO A 99 12.44 -10.74 2.23
CA PRO A 99 12.49 -9.69 3.26
C PRO A 99 11.14 -9.44 3.93
N GLY A 100 10.03 -9.79 3.25
CA GLY A 100 8.69 -9.53 3.75
C GLY A 100 8.18 -10.58 4.73
N SER A 101 8.52 -11.84 4.53
CA SER A 101 7.90 -12.92 5.29
C SER A 101 8.78 -14.15 5.54
N GLY A 102 10.01 -14.19 5.00
CA GLY A 102 10.82 -15.39 5.04
C GLY A 102 10.14 -16.57 4.33
N GLY A 103 9.43 -16.30 3.25
CA GLY A 103 8.76 -17.31 2.42
C GLY A 103 7.38 -17.76 2.92
N ARG A 104 6.83 -17.14 3.98
CA ARG A 104 5.52 -17.51 4.56
C ARG A 104 4.33 -16.83 3.89
N HIS A 105 4.54 -15.71 3.23
CA HIS A 105 3.46 -14.96 2.56
C HIS A 105 3.24 -15.44 1.11
N MET A 106 2.04 -15.23 0.61
CA MET A 106 1.71 -15.50 -0.80
C MET A 106 2.55 -14.63 -1.74
N SER A 107 2.93 -15.15 -2.89
CA SER A 107 3.58 -14.38 -3.96
C SER A 107 2.78 -13.13 -4.34
N ASN A 108 3.45 -12.11 -4.82
CA ASN A 108 2.90 -10.77 -5.10
C ASN A 108 2.44 -9.96 -3.86
N HIS A 109 2.74 -10.41 -2.64
CA HIS A 109 2.52 -9.65 -1.42
C HIS A 109 3.88 -9.17 -0.91
N PHE A 110 4.38 -8.13 -1.55
CA PHE A 110 5.71 -7.60 -1.30
C PHE A 110 5.73 -6.74 -0.03
N ALA A 111 6.75 -6.93 0.80
CA ALA A 111 6.99 -6.09 1.96
C ALA A 111 8.49 -5.95 2.24
N LYS A 112 8.85 -4.85 2.88
CA LYS A 112 10.19 -4.58 3.40
C LYS A 112 10.05 -3.65 4.61
N PRO A 113 9.83 -4.20 5.81
CA PRO A 113 9.52 -3.42 7.02
C PRO A 113 10.58 -2.35 7.35
N GLU A 114 11.87 -2.63 7.10
CA GLU A 114 12.95 -1.66 7.35
C GLU A 114 12.83 -0.37 6.50
N TRP A 115 11.98 -0.41 5.45
CA TRP A 115 11.71 0.73 4.58
C TRP A 115 10.29 1.25 4.74
N HIS A 116 9.52 0.72 5.69
CA HIS A 116 8.09 0.98 5.86
C HIS A 116 7.27 0.60 4.60
N ILE A 117 7.67 -0.49 3.93
CA ILE A 117 6.83 -1.16 2.93
C ILE A 117 6.16 -2.32 3.67
N GLU A 118 4.87 -2.15 3.93
CA GLU A 118 4.14 -2.98 4.88
C GLU A 118 3.52 -4.21 4.24
N ASN A 119 3.44 -5.30 4.99
CA ASN A 119 2.65 -6.45 4.61
C ASN A 119 1.16 -6.10 4.61
N VAL A 120 0.46 -6.59 3.59
CA VAL A 120 -0.97 -6.38 3.44
C VAL A 120 -1.73 -7.70 3.36
N SER A 121 -2.97 -7.68 3.78
CA SER A 121 -3.89 -8.80 3.63
C SER A 121 -4.29 -9.00 2.17
N SER A 122 -4.59 -10.24 1.78
CA SER A 122 -5.20 -10.55 0.47
C SER A 122 -6.66 -10.10 0.36
N ALA A 123 -7.35 -9.87 1.49
CA ALA A 123 -8.67 -9.26 1.51
C ALA A 123 -8.55 -7.79 1.08
N THR A 124 -9.08 -7.49 -0.12
CA THR A 124 -8.90 -6.18 -0.77
C THR A 124 -9.52 -5.05 0.04
N GLY A 125 -8.86 -3.88 0.06
CA GLY A 125 -9.34 -2.68 0.76
C GLY A 125 -9.06 -2.62 2.26
N THR A 126 -8.76 -3.74 2.93
CA THR A 126 -8.50 -3.76 4.39
C THR A 126 -7.28 -2.94 4.79
N HIS A 127 -6.28 -2.89 3.95
CA HIS A 127 -5.04 -2.14 4.21
C HIS A 127 -5.23 -0.61 4.17
N ASP A 128 -6.35 -0.10 3.67
CA ASP A 128 -6.70 1.31 3.77
C ASP A 128 -6.94 1.73 5.23
N LEU A 129 -7.57 0.85 6.03
CA LEU A 129 -7.71 1.08 7.49
C LEU A 129 -6.35 1.07 8.18
N HIS A 130 -5.45 0.16 7.81
CA HIS A 130 -4.09 0.13 8.35
C HIS A 130 -3.33 1.41 8.00
N ALA A 131 -3.42 1.87 6.75
CA ALA A 131 -2.80 3.13 6.33
C ALA A 131 -3.36 4.34 7.09
N ALA A 132 -4.67 4.40 7.29
CA ALA A 132 -5.30 5.45 8.10
C ALA A 132 -4.85 5.38 9.57
N GLY A 133 -4.74 4.18 10.15
CA GLY A 133 -4.22 3.97 11.51
C GLY A 133 -2.77 4.41 11.66
N VAL A 134 -1.91 4.05 10.70
CA VAL A 134 -0.50 4.49 10.68
C VAL A 134 -0.41 6.00 10.51
N ALA A 135 -1.19 6.61 9.61
CA ALA A 135 -1.20 8.05 9.44
C ALA A 135 -1.63 8.79 10.72
N ARG A 136 -2.57 8.22 11.48
CA ARG A 136 -2.95 8.74 12.80
C ARG A 136 -1.77 8.67 13.78
N ALA A 137 -1.06 7.53 13.86
CA ALA A 137 0.13 7.39 14.67
C ALA A 137 1.22 8.38 14.25
N MET A 138 1.44 8.56 12.93
CA MET A 138 2.36 9.56 12.41
C MET A 138 2.02 10.98 12.90
N VAL A 139 0.75 11.35 12.91
CA VAL A 139 0.31 12.65 13.45
C VAL A 139 0.58 12.73 14.95
N TYR A 140 0.25 11.68 15.70
CA TYR A 140 0.44 11.59 17.15
C TYR A 140 1.91 11.75 17.54
N TYR A 141 2.81 11.05 16.84
CA TYR A 141 4.26 11.10 17.11
C TYR A 141 5.00 12.22 16.37
N GLY A 142 4.31 13.09 15.64
CA GLY A 142 4.91 14.23 14.95
C GLY A 142 5.73 13.88 13.71
N HIS A 143 5.52 12.72 13.10
CA HIS A 143 6.13 12.34 11.82
C HIS A 143 5.66 13.24 10.68
N LYS A 144 6.55 13.47 9.70
CA LYS A 144 6.31 14.42 8.60
C LYS A 144 5.87 13.78 7.28
N GLY A 145 6.00 12.47 7.13
CA GLY A 145 5.66 11.76 5.91
C GLY A 145 4.15 11.56 5.70
N VAL A 146 3.83 10.67 4.78
CA VAL A 146 2.47 10.24 4.44
C VAL A 146 2.34 8.72 4.50
N ALA A 147 1.12 8.21 4.72
CA ALA A 147 0.81 6.83 4.44
C ALA A 147 0.23 6.72 3.02
N ILE A 148 0.79 5.85 2.19
CA ILE A 148 0.35 5.61 0.81
C ILE A 148 -0.24 4.20 0.77
N THR A 149 -1.48 4.06 0.34
CA THR A 149 -2.14 2.77 0.13
C THR A 149 -2.61 2.67 -1.31
N SER A 150 -2.63 1.46 -1.85
CA SER A 150 -2.91 1.24 -3.27
C SER A 150 -3.80 0.02 -3.48
N HIS A 151 -4.76 0.13 -4.39
CA HIS A 151 -5.61 -1.00 -4.82
C HIS A 151 -6.28 -0.73 -6.18
N GLY A 152 -6.98 -1.74 -6.71
CA GLY A 152 -7.82 -1.61 -7.90
C GLY A 152 -9.15 -0.91 -7.60
N GLU A 153 -9.80 -0.42 -8.64
CA GLU A 153 -11.07 0.31 -8.51
C GLU A 153 -12.18 -0.50 -7.83
N SER A 154 -12.22 -1.81 -8.02
CA SER A 154 -13.27 -2.65 -7.43
C SER A 154 -13.19 -2.71 -5.90
N ALA A 155 -11.97 -2.71 -5.35
CA ALA A 155 -11.75 -2.68 -3.91
C ALA A 155 -12.31 -1.40 -3.26
N SER A 156 -12.44 -0.29 -4.00
CA SER A 156 -13.04 0.95 -3.48
C SER A 156 -14.53 0.83 -3.16
N SER A 157 -15.18 -0.28 -3.51
CA SER A 157 -16.55 -0.60 -3.11
C SER A 157 -16.65 -1.31 -1.74
N GLU A 158 -15.53 -1.74 -1.17
CA GLU A 158 -15.49 -2.38 0.14
C GLU A 158 -15.81 -1.38 1.26
N GLY A 159 -16.53 -1.84 2.30
CA GLY A 159 -16.87 -1.01 3.46
C GLY A 159 -15.65 -0.42 4.15
N TYR A 160 -14.58 -1.19 4.27
CA TYR A 160 -13.29 -0.76 4.84
C TYR A 160 -12.73 0.52 4.22
N VAL A 161 -12.88 0.68 2.89
CA VAL A 161 -12.41 1.86 2.16
C VAL A 161 -13.23 3.10 2.54
N TYR A 162 -14.56 2.96 2.64
CA TYR A 162 -15.44 4.05 3.10
C TYR A 162 -15.13 4.47 4.53
N GLU A 163 -14.92 3.51 5.42
CA GLU A 163 -14.56 3.76 6.82
C GLU A 163 -13.20 4.45 6.92
N ALA A 164 -12.17 3.97 6.20
CA ALA A 164 -10.84 4.56 6.18
C ALA A 164 -10.88 6.02 5.68
N ILE A 165 -11.60 6.30 4.58
CA ILE A 165 -11.72 7.65 4.02
C ILE A 165 -12.49 8.56 4.96
N ASN A 166 -13.59 8.08 5.55
CA ASN A 166 -14.37 8.86 6.51
C ASN A 166 -13.52 9.24 7.73
N GLY A 167 -12.80 8.27 8.30
CA GLY A 167 -11.89 8.50 9.43
C GLY A 167 -10.76 9.46 9.10
N ALA A 168 -10.09 9.23 7.99
CA ALA A 168 -8.98 10.08 7.53
C ALA A 168 -9.45 11.52 7.25
N SER A 169 -10.61 11.69 6.62
CA SER A 169 -11.19 13.01 6.31
C SER A 169 -11.60 13.75 7.58
N ARG A 170 -12.23 13.06 8.53
CA ARG A 170 -12.65 13.64 9.81
C ARG A 170 -11.47 14.14 10.64
N GLU A 171 -10.38 13.39 10.66
CA GLU A 171 -9.22 13.67 11.52
C GLU A 171 -8.11 14.47 10.83
N GLY A 172 -8.23 14.67 9.51
CA GLY A 172 -7.20 15.40 8.77
C GLY A 172 -5.89 14.59 8.69
N LEU A 173 -5.98 13.32 8.30
CA LEU A 173 -4.82 12.44 8.26
C LEU A 173 -4.09 12.52 6.91
N PRO A 174 -2.75 12.50 6.89
CA PRO A 174 -1.95 12.54 5.67
C PRO A 174 -1.90 11.15 4.99
N VAL A 175 -3.02 10.72 4.41
CA VAL A 175 -3.14 9.46 3.66
C VAL A 175 -3.31 9.75 2.18
N ILE A 176 -2.66 8.96 1.33
CA ILE A 176 -2.86 8.95 -0.11
C ILE A 176 -3.43 7.60 -0.52
N PHE A 177 -4.68 7.59 -0.96
CA PHE A 177 -5.37 6.43 -1.51
C PHE A 177 -5.16 6.40 -3.02
N VAL A 178 -4.36 5.47 -3.53
CA VAL A 178 -4.06 5.34 -4.97
C VAL A 178 -4.94 4.25 -5.57
N TRP A 179 -5.87 4.65 -6.41
CA TRP A 179 -6.81 3.75 -7.09
C TRP A 179 -6.43 3.54 -8.54
N GLN A 180 -6.02 2.32 -8.86
CA GLN A 180 -5.56 1.93 -10.19
C GLN A 180 -6.74 1.38 -11.00
N ASP A 181 -7.55 2.28 -11.57
CA ASP A 181 -8.77 1.97 -12.33
C ASP A 181 -8.44 1.41 -13.70
N ASN A 182 -8.51 0.09 -13.85
CA ASN A 182 -8.33 -0.61 -15.11
C ASN A 182 -9.65 -1.06 -15.78
N GLY A 183 -10.78 -0.70 -15.18
CA GLY A 183 -12.13 -0.93 -15.71
C GLY A 183 -12.76 -2.27 -15.37
N TYR A 184 -12.08 -3.15 -14.62
CA TYR A 184 -12.55 -4.51 -14.32
C TYR A 184 -12.21 -4.99 -12.91
N GLY A 185 -13.22 -5.45 -12.18
CA GLY A 185 -13.04 -6.32 -11.03
C GLY A 185 -13.08 -7.78 -11.45
N ILE A 186 -11.90 -8.39 -11.66
CA ILE A 186 -11.75 -9.72 -12.28
C ILE A 186 -12.39 -9.73 -13.68
N SER A 187 -13.63 -10.22 -13.82
CA SER A 187 -14.40 -10.28 -15.05
C SER A 187 -15.57 -9.29 -15.10
N VAL A 188 -15.88 -8.62 -13.99
CA VAL A 188 -17.01 -7.69 -13.89
C VAL A 188 -16.57 -6.30 -14.33
N PRO A 189 -17.17 -5.72 -15.37
CA PRO A 189 -16.83 -4.38 -15.83
C PRO A 189 -17.27 -3.33 -14.80
N LYS A 190 -16.52 -2.24 -14.72
CA LYS A 190 -16.74 -1.14 -13.76
C LYS A 190 -18.16 -0.59 -13.77
N LYS A 191 -18.79 -0.49 -14.94
CA LYS A 191 -20.16 0.01 -15.09
C LYS A 191 -21.20 -0.76 -14.28
N ASP A 192 -20.92 -2.03 -13.98
CA ASP A 192 -21.80 -2.93 -13.21
C ASP A 192 -21.46 -2.93 -11.71
N GLN A 193 -20.44 -2.19 -11.29
CA GLN A 193 -19.96 -2.13 -9.91
C GLN A 193 -20.22 -0.78 -9.23
N THR A 194 -20.29 0.33 -9.98
CA THR A 194 -20.40 1.66 -9.40
C THR A 194 -21.31 2.56 -10.23
N VAL A 195 -21.99 3.49 -9.55
CA VAL A 195 -22.85 4.49 -10.21
C VAL A 195 -22.04 5.61 -10.87
N ALA A 196 -20.89 5.97 -10.31
CA ALA A 196 -20.07 7.02 -10.87
C ALA A 196 -19.18 6.49 -12.01
N ARG A 197 -19.11 7.24 -13.12
CA ARG A 197 -18.23 6.90 -14.24
C ARG A 197 -16.75 6.80 -13.83
N LYS A 198 -16.33 7.67 -12.91
CA LYS A 198 -15.03 7.58 -12.23
C LYS A 198 -15.30 7.22 -10.78
N TYR A 199 -14.71 6.16 -10.30
CA TYR A 199 -14.97 5.64 -8.96
C TYR A 199 -14.80 6.69 -7.85
N ALA A 200 -13.76 7.51 -7.93
CA ALA A 200 -13.48 8.54 -6.95
C ALA A 200 -14.60 9.60 -6.84
N ASP A 201 -15.40 9.80 -7.88
CA ASP A 201 -16.49 10.78 -7.86
C ASP A 201 -17.61 10.38 -6.87
N ASN A 202 -17.70 9.11 -6.46
CA ASN A 202 -18.59 8.67 -5.37
C ASN A 202 -18.25 9.34 -4.03
N PHE A 203 -17.03 9.81 -3.87
CA PHE A 203 -16.52 10.44 -2.64
C PHE A 203 -16.49 11.96 -2.70
N SER A 204 -17.00 12.57 -3.78
CA SER A 204 -16.98 14.04 -3.97
C SER A 204 -17.75 14.82 -2.91
N GLY A 205 -18.66 14.18 -2.18
CA GLY A 205 -19.39 14.77 -1.08
C GLY A 205 -18.67 14.81 0.26
N PHE A 206 -17.51 14.14 0.38
CA PHE A 206 -16.72 14.15 1.61
C PHE A 206 -16.04 15.49 1.79
N LYS A 207 -16.21 16.09 2.97
CA LYS A 207 -15.45 17.29 3.36
C LYS A 207 -14.04 16.92 3.73
N ASN A 208 -13.10 17.85 3.57
CA ASN A 208 -11.70 17.63 3.92
C ASN A 208 -11.08 16.41 3.20
N LEU A 209 -11.40 16.25 1.92
CA LEU A 209 -10.87 15.22 1.03
C LEU A 209 -10.51 15.85 -0.30
N LYS A 210 -9.31 15.59 -0.81
CA LYS A 210 -8.90 16.01 -2.15
C LYS A 210 -8.96 14.81 -3.10
N ILE A 211 -9.50 15.03 -4.30
CA ILE A 211 -9.53 14.03 -5.37
C ILE A 211 -8.69 14.54 -6.53
N ILE A 212 -7.74 13.74 -7.00
CA ILE A 212 -6.90 13.98 -8.16
C ILE A 212 -7.15 12.87 -9.17
N HIS A 213 -7.53 13.23 -10.39
CA HIS A 213 -7.65 12.30 -11.51
C HIS A 213 -6.43 12.40 -12.39
N CYS A 214 -5.84 11.26 -12.78
CA CYS A 214 -4.74 11.22 -13.71
C CYS A 214 -4.85 10.08 -14.72
N ASN A 215 -4.10 10.19 -15.80
CA ASN A 215 -3.90 9.12 -16.76
C ASN A 215 -2.77 8.20 -16.27
N GLY A 216 -3.11 7.13 -15.55
CA GLY A 216 -2.17 6.16 -14.99
C GLY A 216 -1.29 5.43 -16.03
N LYS A 217 -1.61 5.58 -17.32
CA LYS A 217 -0.81 5.09 -18.46
C LYS A 217 0.27 6.09 -18.90
N ASP A 218 0.23 7.32 -18.41
CA ASP A 218 1.19 8.37 -18.74
C ASP A 218 2.11 8.61 -17.53
N VAL A 219 3.41 8.42 -17.76
CA VAL A 219 4.43 8.55 -16.71
C VAL A 219 4.45 9.97 -16.11
N PHE A 220 4.34 11.00 -16.95
CA PHE A 220 4.46 12.39 -16.50
C PHE A 220 3.20 12.86 -15.77
N ASP A 221 2.02 12.48 -16.28
CA ASP A 221 0.75 12.80 -15.62
C ASP A 221 0.67 12.12 -14.25
N SER A 222 1.07 10.84 -14.18
CA SER A 222 1.14 10.09 -12.92
C SER A 222 2.15 10.69 -11.93
N MET A 223 3.36 11.08 -12.39
CA MET A 223 4.37 11.73 -11.55
C MET A 223 3.89 13.06 -10.98
N ASN A 224 3.22 13.87 -11.81
CA ASN A 224 2.65 15.14 -11.37
C ASN A 224 1.53 14.94 -10.36
N ALA A 225 0.62 13.98 -10.60
CA ALA A 225 -0.48 13.67 -9.70
C ALA A 225 0.02 13.18 -8.33
N MET A 226 0.97 12.24 -8.31
CA MET A 226 1.52 11.73 -7.05
C MET A 226 2.33 12.76 -6.28
N SER A 227 3.13 13.59 -6.98
CA SER A 227 3.87 14.69 -6.34
C SER A 227 2.92 15.71 -5.73
N GLU A 228 1.86 16.10 -6.45
CA GLU A 228 0.83 16.98 -5.93
C GLU A 228 0.11 16.37 -4.72
N ALA A 229 -0.24 15.09 -4.79
CA ALA A 229 -0.92 14.40 -3.70
C ALA A 229 -0.08 14.40 -2.42
N ARG A 230 1.22 14.05 -2.52
CA ARG A 230 2.13 14.02 -1.36
C ARG A 230 2.33 15.41 -0.75
N GLU A 231 2.66 16.41 -1.58
CA GLU A 231 2.83 17.78 -1.10
C GLU A 231 1.56 18.30 -0.43
N PHE A 232 0.40 18.05 -1.03
CA PHE A 232 -0.88 18.50 -0.49
C PHE A 232 -1.24 17.81 0.82
N ALA A 233 -1.10 16.48 0.89
CA ALA A 233 -1.41 15.73 2.11
C ALA A 233 -0.56 16.17 3.31
N ILE A 234 0.73 16.44 3.08
CA ILE A 234 1.65 16.94 4.11
C ILE A 234 1.28 18.37 4.53
N ALA A 235 1.10 19.27 3.54
CA ALA A 235 0.91 20.70 3.82
C ALA A 235 -0.43 21.00 4.50
N HIS A 236 -1.49 20.25 4.14
CA HIS A 236 -2.86 20.52 4.59
C HIS A 236 -3.39 19.53 5.62
N ARG A 237 -2.64 18.47 5.95
CA ARG A 237 -3.15 17.38 6.80
C ARG A 237 -4.51 16.91 6.30
N THR A 238 -4.60 16.59 5.02
CA THR A 238 -5.85 16.23 4.33
C THR A 238 -5.61 14.99 3.49
N PRO A 239 -6.45 13.94 3.60
CA PRO A 239 -6.32 12.77 2.76
C PRO A 239 -6.56 13.11 1.29
N VAL A 240 -5.90 12.35 0.41
CA VAL A 240 -5.99 12.52 -1.04
C VAL A 240 -6.34 11.20 -1.70
N ILE A 241 -7.33 11.18 -2.58
CA ILE A 241 -7.56 10.08 -3.51
C ILE A 241 -6.87 10.43 -4.82
N VAL A 242 -5.96 9.59 -5.28
CA VAL A 242 -5.40 9.62 -6.64
C VAL A 242 -6.07 8.54 -7.46
N HIS A 243 -7.01 8.93 -8.30
CA HIS A 243 -7.72 8.03 -9.22
C HIS A 243 -7.00 7.99 -10.56
N ALA A 244 -6.26 6.90 -10.81
CA ALA A 244 -5.43 6.71 -11.98
C ALA A 244 -6.16 5.82 -13.02
N ASN A 245 -6.46 6.36 -14.19
CA ASN A 245 -7.03 5.60 -15.30
C ASN A 245 -5.96 4.73 -15.96
N CYS A 246 -6.04 3.43 -15.74
CA CYS A 246 -5.13 2.40 -16.24
C CYS A 246 -5.77 1.53 -17.33
N VAL A 247 -5.03 0.56 -17.82
CA VAL A 247 -5.54 -0.58 -18.60
C VAL A 247 -4.98 -1.86 -18.02
N ARG A 248 -5.71 -2.96 -18.13
CA ARG A 248 -5.18 -4.28 -17.81
C ARG A 248 -4.89 -5.03 -19.11
N ILE A 249 -3.61 -5.17 -19.44
CA ILE A 249 -3.18 -5.79 -20.72
C ILE A 249 -3.38 -7.31 -20.66
N GLY A 250 -2.98 -7.94 -19.57
CA GLY A 250 -3.13 -9.37 -19.33
C GLY A 250 -4.48 -9.76 -18.70
N SER A 251 -4.66 -11.05 -18.45
CA SER A 251 -5.74 -11.58 -17.62
C SER A 251 -5.63 -11.04 -16.17
N HIS A 252 -6.68 -11.21 -15.37
CA HIS A 252 -6.66 -10.76 -13.97
C HIS A 252 -5.52 -11.41 -13.17
N SER A 253 -5.38 -12.72 -13.34
CA SER A 253 -4.31 -13.52 -12.72
C SER A 253 -3.98 -14.72 -13.59
N ASN A 254 -3.03 -15.54 -13.14
CA ASN A 254 -2.65 -16.79 -13.81
C ASN A 254 -3.78 -17.84 -13.91
N SER A 255 -4.84 -17.71 -13.13
CA SER A 255 -6.03 -18.58 -13.19
C SER A 255 -7.18 -18.01 -14.02
N ASP A 256 -7.02 -16.81 -14.58
CA ASP A 256 -8.06 -16.12 -15.36
C ASP A 256 -7.83 -16.21 -16.88
N LYS A 257 -8.91 -16.15 -17.63
CA LYS A 257 -8.88 -16.11 -19.10
C LYS A 257 -9.76 -14.97 -19.62
N GLN A 258 -9.13 -13.80 -19.82
CA GLN A 258 -9.84 -12.56 -20.20
C GLN A 258 -10.59 -12.63 -21.54
N THR A 259 -10.25 -13.55 -22.44
CA THR A 259 -10.96 -13.75 -23.71
C THR A 259 -12.38 -14.31 -23.55
N LEU A 260 -12.77 -14.73 -22.32
CA LEU A 260 -14.13 -15.17 -22.02
C LEU A 260 -15.10 -14.00 -21.77
N TYR A 261 -14.61 -12.79 -21.46
CA TYR A 261 -15.44 -11.65 -21.09
C TYR A 261 -15.01 -10.31 -21.72
N ARG A 262 -13.94 -10.28 -22.50
CA ARG A 262 -13.48 -9.10 -23.25
C ARG A 262 -13.45 -9.42 -24.74
N ASP A 263 -13.99 -8.51 -25.54
CA ASP A 263 -14.01 -8.69 -26.99
C ASP A 263 -12.64 -8.35 -27.62
N GLU A 264 -12.49 -8.70 -28.90
CA GLU A 264 -11.23 -8.54 -29.63
C GLU A 264 -10.83 -7.07 -29.81
N ASN A 265 -11.80 -6.16 -29.99
CA ASN A 265 -11.53 -4.73 -30.15
C ASN A 265 -10.99 -4.13 -28.86
N GLU A 266 -11.58 -4.52 -27.72
CA GLU A 266 -11.08 -4.09 -26.42
C GLU A 266 -9.67 -4.64 -26.16
N LEU A 267 -9.43 -5.91 -26.45
CA LEU A 267 -8.09 -6.51 -26.32
C LEU A 267 -7.04 -5.85 -27.23
N ALA A 268 -7.42 -5.45 -28.45
CA ALA A 268 -6.57 -4.69 -29.34
C ALA A 268 -6.25 -3.29 -28.78
N TYR A 269 -7.28 -2.59 -28.28
CA TYR A 269 -7.13 -1.27 -27.66
C TYR A 269 -6.17 -1.29 -26.46
N VAL A 270 -6.28 -2.25 -25.55
CA VAL A 270 -5.41 -2.26 -24.35
C VAL A 270 -3.96 -2.55 -24.70
N LYS A 271 -3.69 -3.32 -25.76
CA LYS A 271 -2.34 -3.54 -26.29
C LYS A 271 -1.76 -2.25 -26.89
N GLU A 272 -2.55 -1.51 -27.65
CA GLU A 272 -2.13 -0.22 -28.20
C GLU A 272 -1.89 0.82 -27.12
N ALA A 273 -2.69 0.75 -26.04
CA ALA A 273 -2.61 1.64 -24.90
C ALA A 273 -1.41 1.38 -23.97
N ASP A 274 -0.57 0.39 -24.24
CA ASP A 274 0.59 -0.02 -23.42
C ASP A 274 1.46 1.17 -23.01
N PRO A 275 1.59 1.45 -21.69
CA PRO A 275 2.34 2.59 -21.16
C PRO A 275 3.84 2.51 -21.46
N LEU A 276 4.45 1.32 -21.37
CA LEU A 276 5.87 1.13 -21.67
C LEU A 276 6.18 1.46 -23.13
N MET A 277 5.37 0.95 -24.04
CA MET A 277 5.54 1.22 -25.47
C MET A 277 5.26 2.69 -25.82
N LYS A 278 4.32 3.33 -25.13
CA LYS A 278 4.06 4.77 -25.28
C LYS A 278 5.24 5.60 -24.80
N PHE A 279 5.80 5.28 -23.64
CA PHE A 279 6.94 5.99 -23.09
C PHE A 279 8.18 5.83 -24.00
N ARG A 280 8.46 4.60 -24.47
CA ARG A 280 9.53 4.33 -25.45
C ARG A 280 9.39 5.20 -26.71
N ARG A 281 8.20 5.21 -27.32
CA ARG A 281 7.92 6.05 -28.50
C ARG A 281 8.11 7.54 -28.22
N MET A 282 7.74 8.00 -27.02
CA MET A 282 7.90 9.39 -26.58
C MET A 282 9.37 9.76 -26.45
N LEU A 283 10.19 8.90 -25.83
CA LEU A 283 11.63 9.10 -25.71
C LEU A 283 12.31 9.29 -27.07
N LEU A 284 11.98 8.47 -28.05
CA LEU A 284 12.48 8.57 -29.42
C LEU A 284 11.96 9.83 -30.13
N ARG A 285 10.63 10.06 -30.11
CA ARG A 285 9.99 11.19 -30.79
C ARG A 285 10.54 12.54 -30.34
N TYR A 286 10.80 12.71 -29.06
CA TYR A 286 11.37 13.93 -28.50
C TYR A 286 12.89 13.93 -28.47
N LYS A 287 13.54 12.93 -29.08
CA LYS A 287 14.99 12.79 -29.17
C LYS A 287 15.68 12.86 -27.79
N ARG A 288 15.03 12.30 -26.77
CA ARG A 288 15.60 12.23 -25.42
C ARG A 288 16.59 11.08 -25.28
N LEU A 289 16.32 9.96 -25.96
CA LEU A 289 17.20 8.80 -26.10
C LEU A 289 17.19 8.33 -27.55
N THR A 290 18.29 7.70 -27.95
CA THR A 290 18.41 7.02 -29.26
C THR A 290 17.91 5.58 -29.18
N GLU A 291 17.72 4.95 -30.33
CA GLU A 291 17.36 3.53 -30.41
C GLU A 291 18.43 2.63 -29.77
N GLU A 292 19.70 2.95 -29.98
CA GLU A 292 20.83 2.22 -29.39
C GLU A 292 20.87 2.33 -27.88
N GLU A 293 20.61 3.53 -27.31
CA GLU A 293 20.53 3.73 -25.85
C GLU A 293 19.39 2.93 -25.24
N LEU A 294 18.21 2.90 -25.88
CA LEU A 294 17.06 2.11 -25.42
C LEU A 294 17.37 0.62 -25.44
N GLN A 295 17.98 0.12 -26.50
CA GLN A 295 18.40 -1.29 -26.61
C GLN A 295 19.45 -1.66 -25.55
N GLN A 296 20.39 -0.76 -25.25
CA GLN A 296 21.36 -0.97 -24.16
C GLN A 296 20.67 -1.08 -22.80
N ILE A 297 19.68 -0.22 -22.51
CA ILE A 297 18.89 -0.28 -21.27
C ILE A 297 18.10 -1.60 -21.18
N GLU A 298 17.45 -2.00 -22.29
CA GLU A 298 16.71 -3.26 -22.38
C GLU A 298 17.60 -4.48 -22.14
N ALA A 299 18.81 -4.48 -22.73
CA ALA A 299 19.81 -5.54 -22.52
C ALA A 299 20.32 -5.57 -21.07
N ALA A 300 20.55 -4.39 -20.46
CA ALA A 300 20.97 -4.28 -19.05
C ALA A 300 19.90 -4.84 -18.11
N ALA A 301 18.63 -4.50 -18.30
CA ALA A 301 17.52 -5.01 -17.52
C ALA A 301 17.38 -6.54 -17.62
N LYS A 302 17.50 -7.11 -18.81
CA LYS A 302 17.50 -8.58 -19.02
C LYS A 302 18.66 -9.26 -18.31
N LYS A 303 19.85 -8.66 -18.34
CA LYS A 303 21.03 -9.17 -17.65
C LYS A 303 20.84 -9.13 -16.13
N GLU A 304 20.30 -8.02 -15.60
CA GLU A 304 19.99 -7.84 -14.18
C GLU A 304 19.00 -8.91 -13.69
N LEU A 305 17.88 -9.09 -14.39
CA LEU A 305 16.90 -10.14 -14.11
C LEU A 305 17.55 -11.54 -14.12
N SER A 306 18.42 -11.82 -15.10
CA SER A 306 19.09 -13.13 -15.19
C SER A 306 20.02 -13.38 -14.00
N VAL A 307 20.75 -12.36 -13.53
CA VAL A 307 21.62 -12.45 -12.35
C VAL A 307 20.80 -12.68 -11.10
N ALA A 308 19.77 -11.86 -10.89
CA ALA A 308 18.87 -11.95 -9.75
C ALA A 308 18.16 -13.30 -9.67
N ASN A 309 17.68 -13.80 -10.82
CA ASN A 309 17.06 -15.12 -10.92
C ASN A 309 18.00 -16.25 -10.44
N ARG A 310 19.27 -16.26 -10.87
CA ARG A 310 20.22 -17.28 -10.42
C ARG A 310 20.48 -17.23 -8.91
N LYS A 311 20.59 -16.02 -8.35
CA LYS A 311 20.80 -15.82 -6.92
C LYS A 311 19.57 -16.27 -6.11
N ALA A 312 18.37 -15.84 -6.51
CA ALA A 312 17.15 -16.21 -5.84
C ALA A 312 16.89 -17.73 -5.87
N LEU A 313 17.15 -18.39 -7.02
CA LEU A 313 17.02 -19.85 -7.10
C LEU A 313 18.03 -20.60 -6.22
N ALA A 314 19.19 -20.03 -5.95
CA ALA A 314 20.22 -20.60 -5.08
C ALA A 314 19.97 -20.28 -3.59
N ALA A 315 19.03 -19.40 -3.27
CA ALA A 315 18.70 -19.07 -1.89
C ALA A 315 18.05 -20.25 -1.15
N PRO A 316 18.25 -20.37 0.18
CA PRO A 316 17.71 -21.48 0.97
C PRO A 316 16.17 -21.45 0.99
N ASP A 317 15.60 -22.63 1.05
CA ASP A 317 14.18 -22.82 1.33
C ASP A 317 13.90 -22.61 2.84
N PRO A 318 12.70 -22.15 3.25
CA PRO A 318 12.36 -22.02 4.66
C PRO A 318 12.30 -23.41 5.34
N ASP A 319 12.67 -23.45 6.63
CA ASP A 319 12.39 -24.64 7.46
C ASP A 319 10.86 -24.83 7.53
N PRO A 320 10.31 -26.00 7.18
CA PRO A 320 8.88 -26.25 7.28
C PRO A 320 8.28 -25.98 8.66
N LYS A 321 9.06 -26.10 9.73
CA LYS A 321 8.62 -25.79 11.10
C LYS A 321 8.38 -24.30 11.32
N SER A 322 9.04 -23.43 10.55
CA SER A 322 8.89 -21.98 10.67
C SER A 322 7.50 -21.46 10.29
N ILE A 323 6.62 -22.32 9.76
CA ILE A 323 5.23 -21.96 9.49
C ILE A 323 4.44 -21.55 10.74
N PHE A 324 4.89 -22.01 11.91
CA PHE A 324 4.29 -21.66 13.20
C PHE A 324 4.88 -20.39 13.84
N ASP A 325 5.97 -19.86 13.27
CA ASP A 325 6.61 -18.66 13.79
C ASP A 325 5.76 -17.42 13.48
N TYR A 326 5.69 -16.49 14.42
CA TYR A 326 4.98 -15.21 14.28
C TYR A 326 3.46 -15.30 14.01
N VAL A 327 2.83 -16.44 14.25
CA VAL A 327 1.36 -16.59 14.17
C VAL A 327 0.67 -15.76 15.26
N LEU A 328 1.28 -15.71 16.42
CA LEU A 328 0.89 -14.85 17.54
C LEU A 328 2.15 -14.12 18.04
N PRO A 329 2.02 -12.91 18.55
CA PRO A 329 3.14 -12.26 19.23
C PRO A 329 3.49 -13.03 20.49
N ASP A 330 4.75 -12.95 20.90
CA ASP A 330 5.16 -13.46 22.20
C ASP A 330 4.33 -12.77 23.29
N PRO A 331 3.87 -13.51 24.31
CA PRO A 331 3.09 -12.92 25.40
C PRO A 331 3.93 -11.84 26.11
N TYR A 332 3.52 -10.59 25.98
CA TYR A 332 4.12 -9.52 26.78
C TYR A 332 3.51 -9.55 28.17
N ILE A 333 4.30 -10.02 29.15
CA ILE A 333 3.96 -9.95 30.57
C ILE A 333 4.88 -8.90 31.19
N PRO A 334 4.38 -7.70 31.50
CA PRO A 334 5.19 -6.68 32.17
C PRO A 334 5.79 -7.23 33.47
N GLU A 335 7.08 -6.97 33.70
CA GLU A 335 7.77 -7.50 34.91
C GLU A 335 7.12 -7.06 36.20
N LYS A 336 6.60 -5.84 36.24
CA LYS A 336 5.84 -5.30 37.38
C LYS A 336 4.60 -6.13 37.76
N TYR A 337 4.04 -6.93 36.84
CA TYR A 337 2.90 -7.79 37.15
C TYR A 337 3.29 -9.21 37.58
N LYS A 338 4.55 -9.60 37.46
CA LYS A 338 5.01 -10.89 37.95
C LYS A 338 5.02 -10.96 39.49
N GLU A 339 5.22 -9.81 40.14
CA GLU A 339 5.23 -9.70 41.60
C GLU A 339 3.85 -9.45 42.23
N GLY A 340 2.86 -8.95 41.43
CA GLY A 340 1.55 -8.51 41.92
C GLY A 340 0.44 -9.56 41.97
N LEU A 341 0.67 -10.78 41.50
CA LEU A 341 -0.35 -11.82 41.40
C LEU A 341 -0.78 -12.42 42.76
N HIS A 342 -0.21 -11.96 43.89
CA HIS A 342 -0.49 -12.44 45.24
C HIS A 342 -0.64 -11.31 46.24
N GLN A 343 -1.32 -10.22 45.90
CA GLN A 343 -1.69 -9.22 46.88
C GLN A 343 -2.81 -9.77 47.78
N GLU A 344 -2.58 -9.74 49.07
CA GLU A 344 -3.58 -10.10 50.07
C GLU A 344 -4.83 -9.20 49.90
N GLU A 345 -6.03 -9.74 50.20
CA GLU A 345 -7.33 -9.06 50.13
C GLU A 345 -7.52 -7.95 51.19
N ASN A 346 -6.58 -7.01 51.30
CA ASN A 346 -6.59 -5.95 52.29
C ASN A 346 -6.97 -4.56 51.74
N GLY A 347 -7.45 -4.50 50.50
CA GLY A 347 -7.85 -3.26 49.84
C GLY A 347 -9.26 -2.79 50.21
N GLU A 348 -9.51 -1.48 50.08
CA GLU A 348 -10.87 -0.94 50.20
C GLU A 348 -11.76 -1.51 49.07
N LYS A 349 -13.00 -1.85 49.44
CA LYS A 349 -13.98 -2.34 48.48
C LYS A 349 -14.39 -1.22 47.52
N ALA A 350 -14.21 -1.41 46.24
CA ALA A 350 -14.66 -0.49 45.21
C ALA A 350 -15.58 -1.20 44.18
N PHE A 351 -16.39 -0.43 43.49
CA PHE A 351 -17.09 -0.98 42.33
C PHE A 351 -16.10 -1.35 41.21
N MET A 352 -16.36 -2.44 40.53
CA MET A 352 -15.51 -2.90 39.41
C MET A 352 -15.26 -1.80 38.36
N VAL A 353 -16.28 -1.01 38.03
CA VAL A 353 -16.16 0.11 37.10
C VAL A 353 -15.19 1.19 37.61
N THR A 354 -15.18 1.47 38.91
CA THR A 354 -14.23 2.41 39.49
C THR A 354 -12.82 1.88 39.47
N ALA A 355 -12.63 0.61 39.83
CA ALA A 355 -11.31 -0.04 39.73
C ALA A 355 -10.75 -0.03 38.30
N ILE A 356 -11.57 -0.36 37.31
CA ILE A 356 -11.15 -0.32 35.89
C ILE A 356 -10.79 1.11 35.49
N ASN A 357 -11.61 2.12 35.83
CA ASN A 357 -11.36 3.52 35.47
C ASN A 357 -10.05 4.04 36.06
N GLU A 358 -9.83 3.79 37.35
CA GLU A 358 -8.61 4.24 38.04
C GLU A 358 -7.37 3.50 37.52
N THR A 359 -7.45 2.20 37.25
CA THR A 359 -6.36 1.45 36.62
C THR A 359 -6.00 2.00 35.24
N LEU A 360 -7.01 2.31 34.41
CA LEU A 360 -6.78 2.93 33.10
C LEU A 360 -6.08 4.30 33.25
N LYS A 361 -6.54 5.16 34.16
CA LYS A 361 -5.92 6.46 34.42
C LYS A 361 -4.48 6.32 34.93
N GLU A 362 -4.25 5.37 35.83
CA GLU A 362 -2.91 5.10 36.33
C GLU A 362 -1.98 4.68 35.23
N GLU A 363 -2.39 3.78 34.33
CA GLU A 363 -1.58 3.33 33.19
C GLU A 363 -1.27 4.49 32.22
N PHE A 364 -2.25 5.36 31.95
CA PHE A 364 -2.04 6.54 31.09
C PHE A 364 -1.10 7.58 31.70
N ARG A 365 -1.07 7.70 33.04
CA ARG A 365 -0.10 8.58 33.73
C ARG A 365 1.32 8.04 33.68
N HIS A 366 1.49 6.71 33.70
CA HIS A 366 2.80 6.07 33.71
C HIS A 366 3.38 5.86 32.30
N ASN A 367 2.53 5.70 31.30
CA ASN A 367 2.94 5.43 29.93
C ASN A 367 2.31 6.43 28.96
N PRO A 368 3.08 7.43 28.47
CA PRO A 368 2.57 8.44 27.54
C PRO A 368 2.20 7.87 26.15
N ASP A 369 2.63 6.65 25.83
CA ASP A 369 2.28 5.96 24.57
C ASP A 369 0.94 5.21 24.65
N THR A 370 0.25 5.28 25.80
CA THR A 370 -1.06 4.64 25.98
C THR A 370 -2.16 5.48 25.35
N PHE A 371 -3.05 4.84 24.61
CA PHE A 371 -4.26 5.46 24.11
C PHE A 371 -5.44 4.47 24.18
N ILE A 372 -6.66 4.99 24.27
CA ILE A 372 -7.89 4.21 24.26
C ILE A 372 -8.79 4.64 23.10
N TYR A 373 -9.31 3.67 22.38
CA TYR A 373 -10.28 3.91 21.31
C TYR A 373 -11.45 2.94 21.39
N GLY A 374 -12.60 3.37 20.93
CA GLY A 374 -13.82 2.55 20.95
C GLY A 374 -15.06 3.40 20.73
N GLN A 375 -16.22 2.72 20.71
CA GLN A 375 -17.50 3.42 20.67
C GLN A 375 -17.80 4.06 22.03
N ASP A 376 -18.21 5.33 22.02
CA ASP A 376 -18.60 6.10 23.19
C ASP A 376 -17.50 6.26 24.28
N VAL A 377 -16.21 6.11 23.92
CA VAL A 377 -15.10 6.27 24.89
C VAL A 377 -14.57 7.69 24.95
N ALA A 378 -14.70 8.46 23.88
CA ALA A 378 -14.19 9.83 23.75
C ALA A 378 -15.31 10.84 24.06
N ASN A 379 -15.60 11.04 25.31
CA ASN A 379 -16.56 12.04 25.78
C ASN A 379 -16.06 12.69 27.08
N LYS A 380 -15.94 14.02 27.08
CA LYS A 380 -15.39 14.79 28.21
C LYS A 380 -16.23 14.67 29.48
N GLU A 381 -17.53 14.49 29.36
CA GLU A 381 -18.45 14.52 30.47
C GLU A 381 -18.90 13.13 30.93
N LYS A 382 -19.02 12.17 30.00
CA LYS A 382 -19.71 10.90 30.28
C LYS A 382 -18.75 9.72 30.47
N GLY A 383 -17.93 9.37 29.52
CA GLY A 383 -17.00 8.24 29.61
C GLY A 383 -17.62 6.85 29.34
N GLY A 384 -18.44 6.76 28.28
CA GLY A 384 -19.09 5.52 27.85
C GLY A 384 -20.35 5.17 28.63
N VAL A 385 -21.02 4.11 28.17
CA VAL A 385 -22.30 3.65 28.78
C VAL A 385 -22.16 3.31 30.24
N PHE A 386 -21.05 2.69 30.61
CA PHE A 386 -20.77 2.27 31.98
C PHE A 386 -19.79 3.19 32.75
N ASN A 387 -19.46 4.35 32.20
CA ASN A 387 -18.53 5.32 32.81
C ASN A 387 -17.07 4.79 32.94
N ILE A 388 -16.69 3.76 32.24
CA ILE A 388 -15.33 3.16 32.31
C ILE A 388 -14.25 4.18 31.98
N THR A 389 -14.50 5.05 30.97
CA THR A 389 -13.54 6.08 30.53
C THR A 389 -13.86 7.48 31.04
N LYS A 390 -14.68 7.57 32.07
CA LYS A 390 -15.09 8.88 32.64
C LYS A 390 -13.88 9.69 33.12
N GLY A 391 -13.79 10.93 32.65
CA GLY A 391 -12.72 11.86 32.98
C GLY A 391 -11.41 11.64 32.22
N MET A 392 -11.26 10.55 31.48
CA MET A 392 -9.99 10.26 30.76
C MET A 392 -9.70 11.29 29.67
N GLN A 393 -10.68 11.64 28.86
CA GLN A 393 -10.48 12.64 27.79
C GLN A 393 -10.21 14.05 28.37
N GLN A 394 -10.77 14.39 29.55
CA GLN A 394 -10.45 15.65 30.22
C GLN A 394 -9.01 15.68 30.73
N GLU A 395 -8.52 14.56 31.28
CA GLU A 395 -7.19 14.46 31.88
C GLU A 395 -6.09 14.27 30.83
N PHE A 396 -6.31 13.41 29.80
CA PHE A 396 -5.28 12.99 28.84
C PHE A 396 -5.43 13.59 27.45
N GLY A 397 -6.54 14.30 27.19
CA GLY A 397 -6.77 14.99 25.91
C GLY A 397 -7.38 14.14 24.80
N ASP A 398 -7.71 14.83 23.70
CA ASP A 398 -8.40 14.23 22.55
C ASP A 398 -7.52 13.26 21.75
N ALA A 399 -6.19 13.39 21.84
CA ALA A 399 -5.25 12.50 21.14
C ALA A 399 -5.14 11.12 21.79
N ALA A 400 -5.34 11.05 23.11
CA ALA A 400 -5.23 9.81 23.88
C ALA A 400 -6.56 9.05 23.98
N CYS A 401 -7.71 9.75 23.88
CA CYS A 401 -9.04 9.14 23.94
C CYS A 401 -9.77 9.34 22.61
N LEU A 402 -9.90 8.29 21.82
CA LEU A 402 -10.33 8.34 20.43
C LEU A 402 -11.66 7.63 20.21
N MET A 403 -12.55 8.26 19.44
CA MET A 403 -13.77 7.61 18.96
C MET A 403 -13.46 6.64 17.83
N LEU A 404 -13.88 5.39 17.96
CA LEU A 404 -13.91 4.46 16.83
C LEU A 404 -15.08 4.86 15.90
N LEU A 405 -14.86 4.75 14.62
CA LEU A 405 -15.91 4.95 13.61
C LEU A 405 -16.79 3.74 13.50
#